data_63473b08c6c31f0ef1053f1574967391
#
_entry.id   63473b08c6c31f0ef1053f1574967391
#
_cell.length_a   1.000
_cell.length_b   1.000
_cell.length_c   1.000
_cell.angle_alpha   90.00
_cell.angle_beta   90.00
_cell.angle_gamma   90.00
#
_symmetry.space_group_name_H-M   'P 1'
#
loop_
_entity.id
_entity.type
_entity.pdbx_description
1 polymer ?
#
loop_
_entity_poly.entity_id
_entity_poly.type
_entity_poly.pdbx_seq_one_letter_code
_entity_poly.pdbx_strand_id
1 'polypeptide(L)'
;MKKLFTLIISAVILSLSPGCQSAQNYEPLSAQADYSTYFSGINGCAVFYDYDKNTYTFYNEEQCNTRYSPYSTFKIVAALEGLKEGVITSENSTMEYSGDTYPFESWNKNLDLREAFKESCVWYFRQVIDGVGQETMAADLEKLNYGNCDVSQWEGEPINAQADLNGFWLDSSLEISPIEMVNVISDIFEGNTDYKKEHIAILKDIMKSDKEGIYGKTGTGKDGSAWYAGFYEEEGRNIYFAVHLYDSAKKNIAGGNAREIAENIIDSLY
;
A
#
# COMPACT_ATOMS: atom_id res chain seq x y z
N MET A 1 -14.45 71.70 -39.18
CA MET A 1 -15.59 70.86 -38.74
C MET A 1 -15.00 69.59 -38.09
N LYS A 2 -14.92 69.54 -36.75
CA LYS A 2 -14.42 68.38 -36.01
C LYS A 2 -15.65 67.54 -35.58
N LYS A 3 -15.70 66.28 -36.06
CA LYS A 3 -16.76 65.34 -35.66
C LYS A 3 -16.34 64.72 -34.32
N LEU A 4 -17.19 64.93 -33.29
CA LEU A 4 -17.09 64.35 -31.97
C LEU A 4 -17.67 62.93 -32.04
N PHE A 5 -16.86 61.93 -31.78
CA PHE A 5 -17.33 60.53 -31.59
C PHE A 5 -17.62 60.30 -30.10
N THR A 6 -18.88 60.11 -29.76
CA THR A 6 -19.30 59.79 -28.41
C THR A 6 -19.17 58.27 -28.23
N LEU A 7 -18.26 57.85 -27.34
CA LEU A 7 -18.08 56.43 -26.97
C LEU A 7 -19.06 56.10 -25.83
N ILE A 8 -20.05 55.26 -26.10
CA ILE A 8 -20.92 54.73 -25.08
C ILE A 8 -20.26 53.48 -24.46
N ILE A 9 -19.82 53.60 -23.21
CA ILE A 9 -19.31 52.49 -22.41
C ILE A 9 -20.51 51.88 -21.70
N SER A 10 -20.96 50.72 -22.17
CA SER A 10 -21.92 49.87 -21.44
C SER A 10 -21.19 49.09 -20.39
N ALA A 11 -21.34 49.44 -19.12
CA ALA A 11 -20.88 48.66 -17.98
C ALA A 11 -21.79 47.44 -17.81
N VAL A 12 -21.27 46.27 -18.11
CA VAL A 12 -21.87 44.97 -17.73
C VAL A 12 -21.52 44.70 -16.28
N ILE A 13 -22.49 44.83 -15.40
CA ILE A 13 -22.37 44.39 -13.98
C ILE A 13 -22.54 42.88 -13.98
N LEU A 14 -21.44 42.13 -13.92
CA LEU A 14 -21.47 40.70 -13.57
C LEU A 14 -21.78 40.56 -12.08
N SER A 15 -22.97 40.11 -11.77
CA SER A 15 -23.33 39.64 -10.43
C SER A 15 -22.57 38.33 -10.14
N LEU A 16 -21.54 38.40 -9.28
CA LEU A 16 -20.87 37.23 -8.73
C LEU A 16 -21.83 36.57 -7.72
N SER A 17 -22.51 35.51 -8.17
CA SER A 17 -23.13 34.56 -7.26
C SER A 17 -21.99 33.77 -6.59
N PRO A 18 -22.04 33.52 -5.26
CA PRO A 18 -21.13 32.57 -4.63
C PRO A 18 -21.56 31.16 -5.07
N GLY A 19 -21.03 30.70 -6.21
CA GLY A 19 -21.16 29.32 -6.62
C GLY A 19 -20.23 28.48 -5.74
N CYS A 20 -20.76 27.41 -5.15
CA CYS A 20 -19.98 26.30 -4.65
C CYS A 20 -18.91 25.97 -5.69
N GLN A 21 -17.64 26.12 -5.33
CA GLN A 21 -16.56 25.52 -6.08
C GLN A 21 -16.73 24.00 -5.94
N SER A 22 -17.32 23.37 -6.96
CA SER A 22 -17.17 21.94 -7.18
C SER A 22 -15.66 21.71 -7.29
N ALA A 23 -15.10 20.87 -6.41
CA ALA A 23 -13.75 20.37 -6.57
C ALA A 23 -13.65 19.84 -8.02
N GLN A 24 -12.83 20.50 -8.84
CA GLN A 24 -12.52 19.97 -10.15
C GLN A 24 -11.66 18.72 -9.90
N ASN A 25 -12.24 17.54 -10.07
CA ASN A 25 -11.50 16.30 -10.15
C ASN A 25 -10.62 16.38 -11.41
N TYR A 26 -9.39 16.84 -11.25
CA TYR A 26 -8.39 16.70 -12.30
C TYR A 26 -7.97 15.23 -12.32
N GLU A 27 -8.10 14.59 -13.49
CA GLU A 27 -7.52 13.26 -13.72
C GLU A 27 -6.02 13.32 -13.38
N PRO A 28 -5.48 12.30 -12.70
CA PRO A 28 -4.06 12.24 -12.39
C PRO A 28 -3.22 12.31 -13.66
N LEU A 29 -2.11 13.02 -13.58
CA LEU A 29 -1.10 12.98 -14.62
C LEU A 29 -0.32 11.68 -14.55
N SER A 30 0.14 11.16 -15.69
CA SER A 30 1.01 10.00 -15.73
C SER A 30 2.29 10.30 -16.51
N ALA A 31 3.40 9.74 -16.03
CA ALA A 31 4.71 9.84 -16.67
C ALA A 31 5.38 8.46 -16.69
N GLN A 32 6.23 8.23 -17.70
CA GLN A 32 7.07 7.04 -17.76
C GLN A 32 8.49 7.41 -17.32
N ALA A 33 9.14 6.52 -16.58
CA ALA A 33 10.54 6.65 -16.20
C ALA A 33 11.31 5.37 -16.54
N ASP A 34 12.57 5.52 -16.91
CA ASP A 34 13.46 4.38 -17.09
C ASP A 34 14.23 4.11 -15.78
N TYR A 35 13.74 3.15 -15.03
CA TYR A 35 14.37 2.65 -13.81
C TYR A 35 15.12 1.34 -14.01
N SER A 36 15.34 0.89 -15.26
CA SER A 36 15.95 -0.40 -15.59
C SER A 36 17.28 -0.67 -14.88
N THR A 37 18.09 0.37 -14.68
CA THR A 37 19.38 0.29 -13.99
C THR A 37 19.24 -0.16 -12.54
N TYR A 38 18.18 0.26 -11.83
CA TYR A 38 17.91 -0.13 -10.44
C TYR A 38 17.45 -1.58 -10.34
N PHE A 39 16.73 -2.07 -11.36
CA PHE A 39 16.26 -3.46 -11.41
C PHE A 39 17.36 -4.46 -11.73
N SER A 40 18.51 -4.04 -12.26
CA SER A 40 19.69 -4.89 -12.51
C SER A 40 19.36 -6.19 -13.27
N GLY A 41 18.43 -6.10 -14.24
CA GLY A 41 17.96 -7.22 -15.04
C GLY A 41 17.01 -8.19 -14.31
N ILE A 42 16.46 -7.80 -13.17
CA ILE A 42 15.31 -8.49 -12.54
C ILE A 42 14.05 -8.00 -13.24
N ASN A 43 13.15 -8.91 -13.59
CA ASN A 43 11.83 -8.54 -14.13
C ASN A 43 10.96 -7.95 -13.01
N GLY A 44 10.27 -6.84 -13.32
CA GLY A 44 9.41 -6.18 -12.36
C GLY A 44 8.97 -4.79 -12.82
N CYS A 45 8.26 -4.12 -11.93
CA CYS A 45 7.72 -2.79 -12.17
C CYS A 45 7.77 -1.91 -10.92
N ALA A 46 7.62 -0.62 -11.12
CA ALA A 46 7.51 0.37 -10.05
C ALA A 46 6.50 1.45 -10.41
N VAL A 47 5.71 1.87 -9.43
CA VAL A 47 4.87 3.06 -9.51
C VAL A 47 5.15 3.95 -8.31
N PHE A 48 5.29 5.26 -8.59
CA PHE A 48 5.41 6.31 -7.59
C PHE A 48 4.29 7.31 -7.81
N TYR A 49 3.61 7.72 -6.75
CA TYR A 49 2.53 8.69 -6.78
C TYR A 49 2.86 9.88 -5.89
N ASP A 50 3.11 11.03 -6.52
CA ASP A 50 3.26 12.32 -5.86
C ASP A 50 1.85 12.87 -5.59
N TYR A 51 1.40 12.79 -4.35
CA TYR A 51 0.04 13.17 -3.97
C TYR A 51 -0.22 14.67 -4.22
N ASP A 52 0.72 15.53 -3.84
CA ASP A 52 0.57 16.98 -3.99
C ASP A 52 0.49 17.43 -5.44
N LYS A 53 1.20 16.73 -6.34
CA LYS A 53 1.17 17.01 -7.78
C LYS A 53 0.11 16.22 -8.53
N ASN A 54 -0.57 15.29 -7.85
CA ASN A 54 -1.50 14.35 -8.46
C ASN A 54 -0.89 13.67 -9.71
N THR A 55 0.32 13.11 -9.55
CA THR A 55 1.11 12.59 -10.67
C THR A 55 1.66 11.22 -10.37
N TYR A 56 1.36 10.27 -11.25
CA TYR A 56 1.98 8.94 -11.24
C TYR A 56 3.22 8.92 -12.11
N THR A 57 4.26 8.21 -11.66
CA THR A 57 5.46 7.88 -12.45
C THR A 57 5.59 6.37 -12.50
N PHE A 58 5.63 5.80 -13.71
CA PHE A 58 5.65 4.37 -13.94
C PHE A 58 6.99 3.90 -14.54
N TYR A 59 7.41 2.74 -14.10
CA TYR A 59 8.33 1.85 -14.81
C TYR A 59 7.59 0.54 -15.08
N ASN A 60 7.52 0.11 -16.35
CA ASN A 60 6.72 -1.04 -16.80
C ASN A 60 5.24 -0.93 -16.38
N GLU A 61 4.55 0.10 -16.87
CA GLU A 61 3.16 0.43 -16.53
C GLU A 61 2.19 -0.74 -16.70
N GLU A 62 2.34 -1.56 -17.74
CA GLU A 62 1.50 -2.74 -17.94
C GLU A 62 1.55 -3.69 -16.75
N GLN A 63 2.74 -3.94 -16.20
CA GLN A 63 2.90 -4.76 -15.00
C GLN A 63 2.36 -4.05 -13.74
N CYS A 64 2.43 -2.71 -13.68
CA CYS A 64 1.84 -1.94 -12.59
C CYS A 64 0.30 -2.04 -12.55
N ASN A 65 -0.34 -2.39 -13.65
CA ASN A 65 -1.79 -2.61 -13.76
C ASN A 65 -2.18 -4.09 -13.66
N THR A 66 -1.22 -5.01 -13.54
CA THR A 66 -1.48 -6.43 -13.38
C THR A 66 -1.59 -6.79 -11.90
N ARG A 67 -2.62 -7.58 -11.55
CA ARG A 67 -2.85 -8.02 -10.17
C ARG A 67 -2.02 -9.25 -9.83
N TYR A 68 -1.53 -9.29 -8.60
CA TYR A 68 -0.73 -10.35 -8.01
C TYR A 68 -1.14 -10.54 -6.54
N SER A 69 -0.84 -11.70 -5.96
CA SER A 69 -1.02 -11.91 -4.52
C SER A 69 -0.21 -10.88 -3.72
N PRO A 70 -0.82 -10.19 -2.72
CA PRO A 70 -0.15 -9.14 -1.95
C PRO A 70 0.89 -9.66 -0.97
N TYR A 71 0.83 -10.92 -0.59
CA TYR A 71 1.67 -11.51 0.45
C TYR A 71 1.68 -10.64 1.72
N SER A 72 2.87 -10.44 2.28
CA SER A 72 3.01 -9.70 3.55
C SER A 72 2.77 -8.19 3.45
N THR A 73 2.56 -7.60 2.25
CA THR A 73 2.10 -6.22 2.15
C THR A 73 0.66 -6.06 2.63
N PHE A 74 -0.15 -7.13 2.57
CA PHE A 74 -1.50 -7.16 3.13
C PHE A 74 -1.55 -6.84 4.62
N LYS A 75 -0.46 -7.06 5.36
CA LYS A 75 -0.35 -6.75 6.78
C LYS A 75 -0.58 -5.25 7.11
N ILE A 76 -0.42 -4.35 6.13
CA ILE A 76 -0.77 -2.93 6.25
C ILE A 76 -2.27 -2.80 6.57
N VAL A 77 -3.13 -3.42 5.76
CA VAL A 77 -4.58 -3.40 5.94
C VAL A 77 -4.99 -4.28 7.12
N ALA A 78 -4.42 -5.48 7.27
CA ALA A 78 -4.74 -6.38 8.37
C ALA A 78 -4.49 -5.77 9.76
N ALA A 79 -3.44 -4.96 9.91
CA ALA A 79 -3.18 -4.22 11.15
C ALA A 79 -4.27 -3.17 11.44
N LEU A 80 -4.69 -2.41 10.41
CA LEU A 80 -5.75 -1.40 10.56
C LEU A 80 -7.09 -2.03 10.87
N GLU A 81 -7.46 -3.12 10.19
CA GLU A 81 -8.70 -3.85 10.48
C GLU A 81 -8.70 -4.43 11.88
N GLY A 82 -7.58 -5.02 12.32
CA GLY A 82 -7.43 -5.51 13.69
C GLY A 82 -7.59 -4.39 14.74
N LEU A 83 -7.03 -3.21 14.49
CA LEU A 83 -7.19 -2.03 15.37
C LEU A 83 -8.62 -1.48 15.34
N LYS A 84 -9.25 -1.42 14.17
CA LYS A 84 -10.60 -0.93 13.97
C LYS A 84 -11.63 -1.80 14.71
N GLU A 85 -11.52 -3.10 14.56
CA GLU A 85 -12.42 -4.07 15.17
C GLU A 85 -12.07 -4.42 16.65
N GLY A 86 -10.96 -3.84 17.17
CA GLY A 86 -10.55 -4.01 18.57
C GLY A 86 -9.95 -5.40 18.88
N VAL A 87 -9.57 -6.17 17.87
CA VAL A 87 -8.82 -7.43 18.01
C VAL A 87 -7.44 -7.16 18.59
N ILE A 88 -6.84 -6.07 18.14
CA ILE A 88 -5.64 -5.46 18.72
C ILE A 88 -5.96 -4.00 19.06
N THR A 89 -5.27 -3.42 20.04
CA THR A 89 -5.58 -2.07 20.56
C THR A 89 -4.39 -1.12 20.54
N SER A 90 -3.19 -1.65 20.36
CA SER A 90 -1.95 -0.87 20.28
C SER A 90 -0.86 -1.66 19.57
N GLU A 91 0.27 -1.01 19.31
CA GLU A 91 1.47 -1.66 18.78
C GLU A 91 2.06 -2.73 19.72
N ASN A 92 1.68 -2.72 21.00
CA ASN A 92 2.12 -3.70 22.00
C ASN A 92 1.10 -4.83 22.23
N SER A 93 0.02 -4.91 21.42
CA SER A 93 -0.97 -5.99 21.52
C SER A 93 -0.34 -7.32 21.17
N THR A 94 -0.31 -8.23 22.16
CA THR A 94 0.38 -9.52 22.07
C THR A 94 -0.60 -10.63 21.72
N MET A 95 -0.20 -11.49 20.75
CA MET A 95 -0.85 -12.77 20.48
C MET A 95 -0.03 -13.93 21.06
N GLU A 96 -0.73 -14.95 21.53
CA GLU A 96 -0.11 -16.12 22.13
C GLU A 96 0.41 -17.07 21.05
N TYR A 97 1.66 -17.47 21.22
CA TYR A 97 2.32 -18.50 20.42
C TYR A 97 1.75 -19.89 20.74
N SER A 98 1.43 -20.67 19.69
CA SER A 98 0.84 -22.01 19.84
C SER A 98 1.75 -23.06 20.47
N GLY A 99 3.08 -22.84 20.42
CA GLY A 99 4.07 -23.84 20.79
C GLY A 99 4.57 -24.68 19.60
N ASP A 100 4.04 -24.46 18.40
CA ASP A 100 4.49 -25.13 17.19
C ASP A 100 5.87 -24.61 16.74
N THR A 101 6.61 -25.41 15.98
CA THR A 101 7.89 -24.95 15.42
C THR A 101 7.66 -24.31 14.05
N TYR A 102 7.86 -22.99 13.97
CA TYR A 102 7.79 -22.23 12.73
C TYR A 102 9.15 -22.14 12.04
N PRO A 103 9.19 -21.84 10.71
CA PRO A 103 10.43 -21.78 9.94
C PRO A 103 11.43 -20.72 10.40
N PHE A 104 10.93 -19.61 10.98
CA PHE A 104 11.77 -18.53 11.49
C PHE A 104 11.79 -18.56 13.02
N GLU A 105 12.99 -18.57 13.60
CA GLU A 105 13.16 -18.64 15.06
C GLU A 105 12.49 -17.44 15.76
N SER A 106 12.51 -16.27 15.14
CA SER A 106 11.83 -15.06 15.64
C SER A 106 10.31 -15.22 15.79
N TRP A 107 9.69 -16.22 15.15
CA TRP A 107 8.27 -16.51 15.24
C TRP A 107 7.91 -17.48 16.37
N ASN A 108 8.90 -18.15 16.98
CA ASN A 108 8.72 -19.19 17.99
C ASN A 108 8.63 -18.61 19.42
N LYS A 109 7.83 -17.58 19.61
CA LYS A 109 7.56 -16.88 20.88
C LYS A 109 6.29 -16.05 20.78
N ASN A 110 5.73 -15.61 21.89
CA ASN A 110 4.70 -14.58 21.87
C ASN A 110 5.26 -13.31 21.21
N LEU A 111 4.46 -12.70 20.34
CA LEU A 111 4.83 -11.48 19.61
C LEU A 111 3.79 -10.40 19.87
N ASP A 112 4.24 -9.16 19.97
CA ASP A 112 3.37 -8.01 19.84
C ASP A 112 3.19 -7.58 18.38
N LEU A 113 2.29 -6.62 18.11
CA LEU A 113 2.02 -6.15 16.75
C LEU A 113 3.28 -5.59 16.06
N ARG A 114 4.10 -4.83 16.78
CA ARG A 114 5.33 -4.22 16.25
C ARG A 114 6.33 -5.28 15.83
N GLU A 115 6.61 -6.25 16.71
CA GLU A 115 7.50 -7.36 16.41
C GLU A 115 6.96 -8.21 15.25
N ALA A 116 5.66 -8.56 15.28
CA ALA A 116 5.03 -9.37 14.26
C ALA A 116 5.04 -8.70 12.87
N PHE A 117 4.83 -7.38 12.82
CA PHE A 117 4.89 -6.61 11.57
C PHE A 117 6.32 -6.56 11.02
N LYS A 118 7.31 -6.27 11.88
CA LYS A 118 8.74 -6.24 11.55
C LYS A 118 9.23 -7.59 11.04
N GLU A 119 8.94 -8.66 11.79
CA GLU A 119 9.33 -10.04 11.46
C GLU A 119 8.44 -10.67 10.38
N SER A 120 7.43 -9.94 9.93
CA SER A 120 6.47 -10.41 8.91
C SER A 120 5.75 -11.69 9.29
N CYS A 121 5.48 -11.90 10.59
CA CYS A 121 4.94 -13.13 11.16
C CYS A 121 3.55 -13.44 10.61
N VAL A 122 3.40 -14.61 9.98
CA VAL A 122 2.13 -14.99 9.35
C VAL A 122 1.11 -15.43 10.38
N TRP A 123 1.48 -16.29 11.33
CA TRP A 123 0.56 -16.82 12.35
C TRP A 123 -0.06 -15.71 13.22
N TYR A 124 0.69 -14.65 13.55
CA TYR A 124 0.16 -13.51 14.29
C TYR A 124 -0.97 -12.83 13.52
N PHE A 125 -0.71 -12.51 12.25
CA PHE A 125 -1.70 -11.84 11.39
C PHE A 125 -2.86 -12.77 11.01
N ARG A 126 -2.65 -14.10 10.99
CA ARG A 126 -3.74 -15.04 10.83
C ARG A 126 -4.72 -14.93 12.01
N GLN A 127 -4.21 -14.89 13.26
CA GLN A 127 -5.06 -14.69 14.44
C GLN A 127 -5.78 -13.33 14.42
N VAL A 128 -5.10 -12.25 14.00
CA VAL A 128 -5.75 -10.93 13.84
C VAL A 128 -6.88 -11.00 12.81
N ILE A 129 -6.61 -11.54 11.64
CA ILE A 129 -7.57 -11.66 10.53
C ILE A 129 -8.77 -12.53 10.94
N ASP A 130 -8.54 -13.66 11.62
CA ASP A 130 -9.61 -14.52 12.14
C ASP A 130 -10.46 -13.80 13.20
N GLY A 131 -9.83 -12.95 14.02
CA GLY A 131 -10.53 -12.12 14.99
C GLY A 131 -11.42 -11.04 14.34
N VAL A 132 -11.01 -10.49 13.18
CA VAL A 132 -11.82 -9.57 12.36
C VAL A 132 -12.99 -10.30 11.70
N GLY A 133 -12.75 -11.49 11.17
CA GLY A 133 -13.73 -12.33 10.50
C GLY A 133 -13.93 -12.01 9.01
N GLN A 134 -14.32 -13.05 8.27
CA GLN A 134 -14.38 -13.02 6.79
C GLN A 134 -15.37 -11.98 6.25
N GLU A 135 -16.57 -11.89 6.85
CA GLU A 135 -17.62 -10.98 6.39
C GLU A 135 -17.20 -9.51 6.52
N THR A 136 -16.64 -9.15 7.68
CA THR A 136 -16.12 -7.79 7.95
C THR A 136 -14.96 -7.46 7.01
N MET A 137 -13.99 -8.37 6.89
CA MET A 137 -12.84 -8.19 6.00
C MET A 137 -13.28 -7.98 4.55
N ALA A 138 -14.21 -8.79 4.04
CA ALA A 138 -14.74 -8.63 2.67
C ALA A 138 -15.36 -7.24 2.45
N ALA A 139 -16.23 -6.80 3.39
CA ALA A 139 -16.91 -5.50 3.29
C ALA A 139 -15.93 -4.32 3.34
N ASP A 140 -14.85 -4.43 4.12
CA ASP A 140 -13.89 -3.34 4.25
C ASP A 140 -12.89 -3.31 3.09
N LEU A 141 -12.50 -4.45 2.51
CA LEU A 141 -11.73 -4.49 1.27
C LEU A 141 -12.49 -3.88 0.08
N GLU A 142 -13.83 -4.08 0.01
CA GLU A 142 -14.67 -3.41 -0.99
C GLU A 142 -14.67 -1.88 -0.81
N LYS A 143 -14.77 -1.36 0.42
CA LYS A 143 -14.70 0.08 0.70
C LYS A 143 -13.35 0.69 0.33
N LEU A 144 -12.28 -0.08 0.52
CA LEU A 144 -10.91 0.32 0.16
C LEU A 144 -10.62 0.17 -1.34
N ASN A 145 -11.50 -0.45 -2.12
CA ASN A 145 -11.21 -0.88 -3.49
C ASN A 145 -9.90 -1.70 -3.57
N TYR A 146 -9.70 -2.62 -2.62
CA TYR A 146 -8.46 -3.39 -2.51
C TYR A 146 -8.41 -4.51 -3.56
N GLY A 147 -7.85 -4.21 -4.72
CA GLY A 147 -7.66 -5.17 -5.80
C GLY A 147 -8.97 -5.85 -6.26
N ASN A 148 -9.00 -7.19 -6.22
CA ASN A 148 -10.19 -7.96 -6.56
C ASN A 148 -11.15 -8.18 -5.36
N CYS A 149 -10.80 -7.74 -4.16
CA CYS A 149 -11.57 -7.90 -2.92
C CYS A 149 -11.95 -9.35 -2.57
N ASP A 150 -11.28 -10.34 -3.18
CA ASP A 150 -11.67 -11.76 -3.08
C ASP A 150 -11.07 -12.44 -1.85
N VAL A 151 -11.90 -12.66 -0.84
CA VAL A 151 -11.58 -13.43 0.38
C VAL A 151 -12.24 -14.80 0.39
N SER A 152 -12.68 -15.32 -0.77
CA SER A 152 -13.45 -16.57 -0.87
C SER A 152 -12.66 -17.79 -0.39
N GLN A 153 -11.35 -17.80 -0.61
CA GLN A 153 -10.44 -18.81 -0.08
C GLN A 153 -9.87 -18.39 1.28
N TRP A 154 -10.74 -18.18 2.27
CA TRP A 154 -10.37 -17.62 3.58
C TRP A 154 -9.17 -18.31 4.23
N GLU A 155 -9.16 -19.66 4.22
CA GLU A 155 -8.07 -20.46 4.77
C GLU A 155 -6.82 -20.47 3.88
N GLY A 156 -6.93 -19.97 2.63
CA GLY A 156 -5.89 -20.02 1.63
C GLY A 156 -5.69 -21.41 1.03
N GLU A 157 -4.80 -21.50 0.05
CA GLU A 157 -4.32 -22.77 -0.48
C GLU A 157 -3.47 -23.47 0.59
N PRO A 158 -3.57 -24.82 0.74
CA PRO A 158 -2.81 -25.58 1.74
C PRO A 158 -1.33 -25.77 1.33
N ILE A 159 -0.65 -24.65 1.15
CA ILE A 159 0.75 -24.59 0.68
C ILE A 159 1.70 -24.95 1.83
N ASN A 160 1.36 -24.53 3.04
CA ASN A 160 2.12 -24.83 4.25
C ASN A 160 1.38 -25.91 5.05
N ALA A 161 2.15 -26.80 5.68
CA ALA A 161 1.59 -27.85 6.51
C ALA A 161 0.86 -27.32 7.76
N GLN A 162 1.31 -26.16 8.26
CA GLN A 162 0.66 -25.47 9.37
C GLN A 162 -0.43 -24.55 8.81
N ALA A 163 -1.67 -24.73 9.24
CA ALA A 163 -2.83 -24.01 8.71
C ALA A 163 -2.73 -22.49 8.92
N ASP A 164 -2.17 -22.06 10.04
CA ASP A 164 -1.96 -20.65 10.40
C ASP A 164 -0.85 -19.94 9.61
N LEU A 165 -0.17 -20.66 8.71
CA LEU A 165 0.75 -20.12 7.71
C LEU A 165 0.13 -20.00 6.32
N ASN A 166 -1.17 -20.26 6.18
CA ASN A 166 -1.93 -20.07 4.94
C ASN A 166 -2.98 -18.96 5.12
N GLY A 167 -3.49 -18.44 4.02
CA GLY A 167 -4.53 -17.42 4.04
C GLY A 167 -4.81 -16.87 2.64
N PHE A 168 -5.97 -16.28 2.46
CA PHE A 168 -6.46 -15.76 1.18
C PHE A 168 -5.51 -14.73 0.51
N TRP A 169 -4.57 -14.14 1.25
CA TRP A 169 -3.57 -13.16 0.78
C TRP A 169 -2.21 -13.77 0.42
N LEU A 170 -2.07 -15.09 0.47
CA LEU A 170 -0.82 -15.85 0.27
C LEU A 170 -0.99 -16.85 -0.87
N ASP A 171 -0.61 -16.48 -2.11
CA ASP A 171 -0.79 -17.31 -3.31
C ASP A 171 -2.21 -17.90 -3.42
N SER A 172 -3.22 -17.11 -3.17
CA SER A 172 -4.61 -17.55 -3.09
C SER A 172 -5.55 -16.53 -3.76
N SER A 173 -6.80 -16.39 -3.28
CA SER A 173 -7.84 -15.65 -4.00
C SER A 173 -7.64 -14.14 -4.07
N LEU A 174 -7.00 -13.52 -3.06
CA LEU A 174 -6.82 -12.07 -3.03
C LEU A 174 -5.64 -11.63 -3.91
N GLU A 175 -5.93 -10.72 -4.83
CA GLU A 175 -4.93 -10.12 -5.72
C GLU A 175 -5.10 -8.59 -5.79
N ILE A 176 -4.00 -7.87 -5.93
CA ILE A 176 -3.95 -6.42 -6.08
C ILE A 176 -2.82 -6.03 -7.04
N SER A 177 -3.02 -4.98 -7.83
CA SER A 177 -1.98 -4.43 -8.68
C SER A 177 -1.14 -3.37 -7.94
N PRO A 178 0.10 -3.10 -8.36
CA PRO A 178 0.92 -2.04 -7.80
C PRO A 178 0.25 -0.67 -7.76
N ILE A 179 -0.50 -0.29 -8.80
CA ILE A 179 -1.22 0.99 -8.81
C ILE A 179 -2.37 1.01 -7.80
N GLU A 180 -3.14 -0.09 -7.68
CA GLU A 180 -4.20 -0.19 -6.67
C GLU A 180 -3.61 -0.16 -5.26
N MET A 181 -2.46 -0.80 -5.02
CA MET A 181 -1.76 -0.78 -3.73
C MET A 181 -1.36 0.66 -3.34
N VAL A 182 -0.81 1.43 -4.28
CA VAL A 182 -0.45 2.85 -4.06
C VAL A 182 -1.69 3.67 -3.72
N ASN A 183 -2.80 3.45 -4.42
CA ASN A 183 -4.06 4.16 -4.16
C ASN A 183 -4.60 3.86 -2.76
N VAL A 184 -4.65 2.58 -2.36
CA VAL A 184 -5.08 2.18 -1.02
C VAL A 184 -4.21 2.81 0.06
N ILE A 185 -2.88 2.77 -0.09
CA ILE A 185 -1.96 3.35 0.90
C ILE A 185 -2.13 4.88 0.96
N SER A 186 -2.25 5.56 -0.19
CA SER A 186 -2.46 7.00 -0.21
C SER A 186 -3.78 7.39 0.44
N ASP A 187 -4.88 6.71 0.15
CA ASP A 187 -6.18 6.98 0.77
C ASP A 187 -6.14 6.82 2.29
N ILE A 188 -5.42 5.83 2.80
CA ILE A 188 -5.25 5.62 4.25
C ILE A 188 -4.51 6.82 4.87
N PHE A 189 -3.36 7.20 4.34
CA PHE A 189 -2.50 8.20 4.97
C PHE A 189 -2.90 9.65 4.69
N GLU A 190 -3.67 9.89 3.61
CA GLU A 190 -4.27 11.20 3.34
C GLU A 190 -5.65 11.40 4.00
N GLY A 191 -6.13 10.38 4.73
CA GLY A 191 -7.36 10.47 5.50
C GLY A 191 -8.64 10.38 4.67
N ASN A 192 -8.58 9.71 3.52
CA ASN A 192 -9.70 9.43 2.62
C ASN A 192 -10.46 8.15 3.00
N THR A 193 -10.17 7.58 4.17
CA THR A 193 -10.79 6.35 4.70
C THR A 193 -11.47 6.60 6.04
N ASP A 194 -12.27 5.64 6.48
CA ASP A 194 -13.00 5.71 7.76
C ASP A 194 -12.15 5.31 8.98
N TYR A 195 -10.85 5.04 8.80
CA TYR A 195 -9.97 4.69 9.91
C TYR A 195 -9.72 5.87 10.85
N LYS A 196 -9.66 5.58 12.13
CA LYS A 196 -9.33 6.60 13.13
C LYS A 196 -7.87 7.04 12.99
N LYS A 197 -7.63 8.32 13.19
CA LYS A 197 -6.27 8.90 13.11
C LYS A 197 -5.28 8.24 14.06
N GLU A 198 -5.73 7.81 15.25
CA GLU A 198 -4.89 7.07 16.19
C GLU A 198 -4.47 5.69 15.65
N HIS A 199 -5.33 4.99 14.91
CA HIS A 199 -4.99 3.71 14.27
C HIS A 199 -3.98 3.89 13.13
N ILE A 200 -4.19 4.94 12.30
CA ILE A 200 -3.24 5.31 11.23
C ILE A 200 -1.88 5.71 11.82
N ALA A 201 -1.85 6.39 12.96
CA ALA A 201 -0.60 6.75 13.64
C ALA A 201 0.16 5.52 14.15
N ILE A 202 -0.54 4.53 14.72
CA ILE A 202 0.06 3.24 15.12
C ILE A 202 0.62 2.52 13.89
N LEU A 203 -0.16 2.44 12.80
CA LEU A 203 0.30 1.82 11.55
C LEU A 203 1.55 2.52 11.01
N LYS A 204 1.55 3.86 10.94
CA LYS A 204 2.72 4.64 10.49
C LYS A 204 3.96 4.30 11.30
N ASP A 205 3.83 4.22 12.61
CA ASP A 205 4.95 3.93 13.50
C ASP A 205 5.54 2.52 13.31
N ILE A 206 4.70 1.50 13.12
CA ILE A 206 5.17 0.12 12.86
C ILE A 206 5.69 -0.08 11.43
N MET A 207 5.30 0.77 10.47
CA MET A 207 5.80 0.77 9.07
C MET A 207 7.17 1.44 8.92
N LYS A 208 7.66 2.13 9.95
CA LYS A 208 8.91 2.89 9.88
C LYS A 208 10.08 2.01 9.47
N SER A 209 10.76 2.41 8.39
CA SER A 209 11.99 1.77 7.90
C SER A 209 13.21 2.21 8.72
N ASP A 210 14.33 1.48 8.59
CA ASP A 210 15.63 1.92 9.11
C ASP A 210 16.15 3.16 8.36
N LYS A 211 15.64 3.44 7.16
CA LYS A 211 15.95 4.62 6.36
C LYS A 211 15.00 5.76 6.71
N GLU A 212 15.55 6.93 6.99
CA GLU A 212 14.78 8.10 7.38
C GLU A 212 13.74 8.49 6.31
N GLY A 213 12.56 8.89 6.75
CA GLY A 213 11.46 9.31 5.90
C GLY A 213 10.74 8.18 5.17
N ILE A 214 11.22 6.94 5.20
CA ILE A 214 10.59 5.82 4.49
C ILE A 214 9.76 4.96 5.46
N TYR A 215 8.53 4.68 5.03
CA TYR A 215 7.55 3.83 5.71
C TYR A 215 7.06 2.79 4.72
N GLY A 216 7.15 1.50 5.07
CA GLY A 216 6.74 0.48 4.11
C GLY A 216 6.71 -0.93 4.66
N LYS A 217 6.20 -1.83 3.82
CA LYS A 217 6.12 -3.26 4.12
C LYS A 217 6.61 -4.07 2.93
N THR A 218 7.48 -5.02 3.22
CA THR A 218 7.91 -6.02 2.23
C THR A 218 6.92 -7.18 2.14
N GLY A 219 6.84 -7.79 0.96
CA GLY A 219 6.18 -9.06 0.72
C GLY A 219 7.14 -10.00 -0.02
N THR A 220 7.10 -11.28 0.29
CA THR A 220 7.86 -12.32 -0.40
C THR A 220 6.93 -13.47 -0.71
N GLY A 221 6.85 -13.83 -1.97
CA GLY A 221 6.07 -14.94 -2.46
C GLY A 221 6.92 -16.03 -3.07
N LYS A 222 6.27 -16.96 -3.76
CA LYS A 222 6.92 -18.01 -4.51
C LYS A 222 7.41 -17.49 -5.87
N ASP A 223 8.24 -18.28 -6.52
CA ASP A 223 8.65 -18.09 -7.92
C ASP A 223 9.21 -16.70 -8.25
N GLY A 224 9.91 -16.07 -7.29
CA GLY A 224 10.51 -14.76 -7.47
C GLY A 224 9.52 -13.59 -7.43
N SER A 225 8.35 -13.79 -6.85
CA SER A 225 7.42 -12.69 -6.54
C SER A 225 7.84 -11.97 -5.27
N ALA A 226 8.02 -10.66 -5.35
CA ALA A 226 8.43 -9.85 -4.20
C ALA A 226 7.89 -8.43 -4.28
N TRP A 227 7.55 -7.88 -3.13
CA TRP A 227 6.95 -6.56 -2.99
C TRP A 227 7.71 -5.67 -2.02
N TYR A 228 7.67 -4.38 -2.28
CA TYR A 228 7.84 -3.34 -1.29
C TYR A 228 6.86 -2.20 -1.59
N ALA A 229 5.98 -1.89 -0.65
CA ALA A 229 4.97 -0.86 -0.81
C ALA A 229 4.90 0.02 0.43
N GLY A 230 4.65 1.32 0.23
CA GLY A 230 4.63 2.29 1.30
C GLY A 230 4.67 3.72 0.79
N PHE A 231 5.32 4.60 1.56
CA PHE A 231 5.51 5.99 1.18
C PHE A 231 6.84 6.56 1.71
N TYR A 232 7.30 7.59 1.04
CA TYR A 232 8.39 8.46 1.47
C TYR A 232 7.81 9.80 1.87
N GLU A 233 8.20 10.31 3.04
CA GLU A 233 7.79 11.60 3.59
C GLU A 233 8.99 12.52 3.72
N GLU A 234 8.91 13.68 3.08
CA GLU A 234 9.90 14.74 3.17
C GLU A 234 9.21 16.10 3.23
N GLU A 235 9.54 16.91 4.24
CA GLU A 235 8.99 18.26 4.42
C GLU A 235 7.45 18.33 4.41
N GLY A 236 6.78 17.25 4.87
CA GLY A 236 5.32 17.16 4.91
C GLY A 236 4.66 16.75 3.59
N ARG A 237 5.46 16.38 2.58
CA ARG A 237 5.00 15.85 1.30
C ARG A 237 5.15 14.34 1.27
N ASN A 238 4.13 13.65 0.79
CA ASN A 238 4.12 12.19 0.67
C ASN A 238 4.26 11.74 -0.78
N ILE A 239 5.20 10.83 -1.01
CA ILE A 239 5.37 10.09 -2.26
C ILE A 239 5.06 8.63 -1.99
N TYR A 240 3.92 8.16 -2.46
CA TYR A 240 3.48 6.76 -2.32
C TYR A 240 4.16 5.91 -3.37
N PHE A 241 4.52 4.67 -3.02
CA PHE A 241 5.20 3.78 -3.95
C PHE A 241 4.79 2.32 -3.80
N ALA A 242 4.88 1.58 -4.90
CA ALA A 242 4.89 0.13 -4.91
C ALA A 242 5.91 -0.36 -5.95
N VAL A 243 6.82 -1.22 -5.51
CA VAL A 243 7.74 -1.98 -6.35
C VAL A 243 7.35 -3.44 -6.27
N HIS A 244 7.11 -4.06 -7.43
CA HIS A 244 6.81 -5.48 -7.53
C HIS A 244 7.81 -6.14 -8.48
N LEU A 245 8.38 -7.25 -8.02
CA LEU A 245 9.28 -8.11 -8.78
C LEU A 245 8.56 -9.41 -9.09
N TYR A 246 8.75 -9.92 -10.30
CA TYR A 246 8.24 -11.22 -10.71
C TYR A 246 9.22 -11.84 -11.69
N ASP A 247 10.09 -12.72 -11.21
CA ASP A 247 11.13 -13.35 -12.04
C ASP A 247 11.33 -14.82 -11.63
N SER A 248 10.56 -15.69 -12.26
CA SER A 248 10.59 -17.13 -12.00
C SER A 248 11.92 -17.80 -12.34
N ALA A 249 12.78 -17.15 -13.13
CA ALA A 249 14.13 -17.64 -13.43
C ALA A 249 15.13 -17.37 -12.30
N LYS A 250 14.82 -16.46 -11.38
CA LYS A 250 15.69 -16.05 -10.28
C LYS A 250 15.12 -16.50 -8.92
N LYS A 251 15.64 -17.62 -8.41
CA LYS A 251 15.10 -18.31 -7.21
C LYS A 251 15.30 -17.59 -5.87
N ASN A 252 16.09 -16.52 -5.80
CA ASN A 252 16.48 -15.87 -4.54
C ASN A 252 15.92 -14.44 -4.42
N ILE A 253 14.88 -14.10 -5.17
CA ILE A 253 14.23 -12.79 -5.06
C ILE A 253 13.31 -12.80 -3.85
N ALA A 254 13.44 -11.77 -3.02
CA ALA A 254 12.65 -11.56 -1.82
C ALA A 254 12.29 -10.07 -1.67
N GLY A 255 11.40 -9.76 -0.74
CA GLY A 255 10.98 -8.38 -0.47
C GLY A 255 12.12 -7.40 -0.20
N GLY A 256 13.27 -7.89 0.32
CA GLY A 256 14.47 -7.08 0.48
C GLY A 256 15.02 -6.52 -0.83
N ASN A 257 14.92 -7.26 -1.94
CA ASN A 257 15.34 -6.76 -3.26
C ASN A 257 14.40 -5.66 -3.78
N ALA A 258 13.09 -5.83 -3.59
CA ALA A 258 12.12 -4.79 -3.95
C ALA A 258 12.32 -3.52 -3.10
N ARG A 259 12.64 -3.70 -1.79
CA ARG A 259 12.98 -2.60 -0.90
C ARG A 259 14.22 -1.85 -1.37
N GLU A 260 15.32 -2.54 -1.65
CA GLU A 260 16.57 -1.94 -2.14
C GLU A 260 16.34 -1.12 -3.42
N ILE A 261 15.57 -1.65 -4.37
CA ILE A 261 15.20 -0.95 -5.61
C ILE A 261 14.43 0.33 -5.30
N ALA A 262 13.39 0.26 -4.48
CA ALA A 262 12.57 1.42 -4.12
C ALA A 262 13.41 2.50 -3.43
N GLU A 263 14.23 2.11 -2.45
CA GLU A 263 15.07 3.03 -1.69
C GLU A 263 16.13 3.70 -2.58
N ASN A 264 16.72 2.97 -3.54
CA ASN A 264 17.68 3.55 -4.50
C ASN A 264 17.02 4.53 -5.47
N ILE A 265 15.78 4.26 -5.91
CA ILE A 265 15.01 5.19 -6.74
C ILE A 265 14.68 6.46 -5.94
N ILE A 266 14.20 6.32 -4.70
CA ILE A 266 13.89 7.45 -3.81
C ILE A 266 15.13 8.32 -3.62
N ASP A 267 16.29 7.76 -3.28
CA ASP A 267 17.55 8.50 -3.09
C ASP A 267 18.01 9.28 -4.33
N SER A 268 17.61 8.81 -5.50
CA SER A 268 18.04 9.47 -6.76
C SER A 268 17.13 10.60 -7.21
N LEU A 269 15.89 10.65 -6.69
CA LEU A 269 14.84 11.55 -7.15
C LEU A 269 14.47 12.62 -6.11
N TYR A 270 14.70 12.32 -4.85
CA TYR A 270 14.30 13.12 -3.69
C TYR A 270 15.48 13.28 -2.72
#